data_21ba9f6b53f86bbc2d12823a8312de59
#
_entry.id   21ba9f6b53f86bbc2d12823a8312de59
#
_cell.length_a   1.000
_cell.length_b   1.000
_cell.length_c   1.000
_cell.angle_alpha   90.00
_cell.angle_beta   90.00
_cell.angle_gamma   90.00
#
_symmetry.space_group_name_H-M   'P 1'
#
loop_
_entity.id
_entity.type
_entity.pdbx_description
1 polymer ?
#
loop_
_entity_poly.entity_id
_entity_poly.type
_entity_poly.pdbx_seq_one_letter_code
_entity_poly.pdbx_strand_id
1 'polypeptide(L)'
;KAFKIEAYDTKDEPGKILKSINKNLFKKPMLINIHTNRIFWHAGAGKDQENVFDRLLQQKKILGASAELIDIKIKKKIEQLWAKN
;
A
#
# COMPACT_ATOMS: atom_id res chain seq x y z
N LYS A 1 14.03 27.00 -16.82
CA LYS A 1 14.30 25.68 -17.40
C LYS A 1 13.33 24.67 -16.79
N ALA A 2 12.45 24.12 -17.61
CA ALA A 2 11.51 23.13 -17.14
C ALA A 2 12.18 21.76 -17.03
N PHE A 3 12.01 21.10 -15.89
CA PHE A 3 12.44 19.72 -15.70
C PHE A 3 11.29 18.79 -16.05
N LYS A 4 11.53 17.82 -16.89
CA LYS A 4 10.55 16.78 -17.18
C LYS A 4 10.65 15.71 -16.10
N ILE A 5 9.56 15.56 -15.36
CA ILE A 5 9.39 14.48 -14.39
C ILE A 5 8.33 13.55 -14.95
N GLU A 6 8.64 12.26 -15.03
CA GLU A 6 7.65 11.28 -15.41
C GLU A 6 6.61 11.14 -14.30
N ALA A 7 5.33 11.22 -14.67
CA ALA A 7 4.24 11.11 -13.72
C ALA A 7 3.30 9.97 -14.13
N TYR A 8 2.93 9.14 -13.18
CA TYR A 8 2.03 8.02 -13.37
C TYR A 8 0.86 8.14 -12.40
N ASP A 9 -0.30 7.79 -12.89
CA ASP A 9 -1.54 7.76 -12.12
C ASP A 9 -2.00 6.32 -12.02
N THR A 10 -2.22 5.82 -10.81
CA THR A 10 -2.59 4.42 -10.61
C THR A 10 -3.50 4.23 -9.41
N LYS A 11 -4.19 3.10 -9.39
CA LYS A 11 -4.94 2.65 -8.23
C LYS A 11 -3.98 1.99 -7.22
N ASP A 12 -4.46 1.77 -6.01
CA ASP A 12 -3.69 1.22 -4.91
C ASP A 12 -3.47 -0.31 -4.98
N GLU A 13 -3.74 -0.90 -6.13
CA GLU A 13 -3.46 -2.32 -6.37
C GLU A 13 -1.95 -2.54 -6.48
N PRO A 14 -1.36 -3.44 -5.65
CA PRO A 14 0.10 -3.60 -5.60
C PRO A 14 0.76 -3.91 -6.94
N GLY A 15 0.14 -4.74 -7.77
CA GLY A 15 0.66 -5.07 -9.09
C GLY A 15 0.74 -3.87 -10.03
N LYS A 16 -0.23 -2.97 -9.95
CA LYS A 16 -0.25 -1.74 -10.77
C LYS A 16 0.81 -0.74 -10.32
N ILE A 17 1.01 -0.63 -9.01
CA ILE A 17 2.07 0.22 -8.44
C ILE A 17 3.43 -0.28 -8.90
N LEU A 18 3.68 -1.58 -8.77
CA LEU A 18 4.93 -2.19 -9.20
C LEU A 18 5.17 -2.00 -10.70
N LYS A 19 4.14 -2.14 -11.52
CA LYS A 19 4.21 -1.92 -12.96
C LYS A 19 4.61 -0.49 -13.30
N SER A 20 4.08 0.48 -12.56
CA SER A 20 4.44 1.90 -12.72
C SER A 20 5.90 2.16 -12.36
N ILE A 21 6.37 1.55 -11.27
CA ILE A 21 7.78 1.64 -10.87
C ILE A 21 8.69 1.03 -11.94
N ASN A 22 8.32 -0.12 -12.48
CA ASN A 22 9.12 -0.84 -13.47
C ASN A 22 9.23 -0.10 -14.82
N LYS A 23 8.30 0.78 -15.16
CA LYS A 23 8.40 1.60 -16.37
C LYS A 23 9.63 2.49 -16.37
N ASN A 24 10.08 2.91 -15.22
CA ASN A 24 11.21 3.84 -15.07
C ASN A 24 12.45 3.16 -14.50
N LEU A 25 12.31 2.16 -13.65
CA LEU A 25 13.39 1.44 -12.95
C LEU A 25 14.35 2.40 -12.22
N PHE A 26 13.82 3.49 -11.66
CA PHE A 26 14.61 4.50 -10.94
C PHE A 26 15.69 5.20 -11.77
N LYS A 27 15.57 5.18 -13.10
CA LYS A 27 16.55 5.85 -13.99
C LYS A 27 16.39 7.35 -14.02
N LYS A 28 15.18 7.83 -13.80
CA LYS A 28 14.84 9.25 -13.78
C LYS A 28 13.95 9.55 -12.59
N PRO A 29 13.91 10.79 -12.12
CA PRO A 29 12.90 11.17 -11.12
C PRO A 29 11.49 10.85 -11.62
N MET A 30 10.65 10.31 -10.76
CA MET A 30 9.29 9.95 -11.11
C MET A 30 8.33 10.32 -9.98
N LEU A 31 7.11 10.61 -10.35
CA LEU A 31 6.00 10.82 -9.42
C LEU A 31 4.94 9.76 -9.68
N ILE A 32 4.52 9.08 -8.64
CA ILE A 32 3.41 8.14 -8.73
C ILE A 32 2.27 8.66 -7.87
N ASN A 33 1.15 8.98 -8.50
CA ASN A 33 -0.07 9.36 -7.80
C ASN A 33 -0.92 8.09 -7.60
N ILE A 34 -1.06 7.66 -6.36
CA ILE A 34 -1.78 6.45 -6.02
C ILE A 34 -3.14 6.84 -5.45
N HIS A 35 -4.21 6.42 -6.11
CA HIS A 35 -5.57 6.64 -5.64
C HIS A 35 -5.92 5.57 -4.62
N THR A 36 -6.10 6.00 -3.38
CA THR A 36 -6.39 5.11 -2.27
C THR A 36 -7.76 5.40 -1.68
N ASN A 37 -8.26 4.46 -0.91
CA ASN A 37 -9.46 4.66 -0.09
C ASN A 37 -9.06 4.67 1.38
N ARG A 38 -9.50 5.69 2.08
CA ARG A 38 -9.25 5.81 3.51
C ARG A 38 -10.46 5.30 4.27
N ILE A 39 -10.22 4.37 5.18
CA ILE A 39 -11.27 3.75 5.99
C ILE A 39 -11.39 4.43 7.34
N PHE A 40 -10.25 4.71 7.97
CA PHE A 40 -10.19 5.33 9.28
C PHE A 40 -9.75 6.79 9.17
N TRP A 41 -10.17 7.60 10.13
CA TRP A 41 -9.75 8.98 10.20
C TRP A 41 -8.24 9.08 10.37
N HIS A 42 -7.65 10.09 9.73
CA HIS A 42 -6.23 10.39 9.89
C HIS A 42 -5.87 10.73 11.33
N ALA A 43 -6.74 11.46 12.00
CA ALA A 43 -6.61 11.82 13.40
C ALA A 43 -7.92 11.54 14.13
N GLY A 44 -7.83 10.95 15.33
CA GLY A 44 -8.99 10.59 16.12
C GLY A 44 -9.43 9.14 15.88
N ALA A 45 -10.50 8.74 16.54
CA ALA A 45 -11.07 7.42 16.43
C ALA A 45 -12.34 7.48 15.58
N GLY A 46 -12.41 6.66 14.56
CA GLY A 46 -13.59 6.56 13.72
C GLY A 46 -13.28 6.18 12.29
N LYS A 47 -14.32 5.93 11.54
CA LYS A 47 -14.24 5.62 10.12
C LYS A 47 -14.54 6.86 9.30
N ASP A 48 -13.80 7.04 8.22
CA ASP A 48 -13.97 8.17 7.33
C ASP A 48 -15.27 8.06 6.53
N GLN A 49 -15.55 6.87 6.04
CA GLN A 49 -16.76 6.54 5.28
C GLN A 49 -17.20 5.11 5.56
N GLU A 50 -18.47 4.86 5.41
CA GLU A 50 -19.01 3.50 5.41
C GLU A 50 -18.95 2.92 4.00
N ASN A 51 -18.84 1.60 3.89
CA ASN A 51 -18.85 0.86 2.62
C ASN A 51 -17.76 1.29 1.64
N VAL A 52 -16.62 1.68 2.14
CA VAL A 52 -15.46 2.00 1.31
C VAL A 52 -14.74 0.70 0.93
N PHE A 53 -14.23 0.66 -0.30
CA PHE A 53 -13.43 -0.47 -0.76
C PHE A 53 -12.15 -0.60 0.07
N ASP A 54 -11.98 -1.76 0.71
CA ASP A 54 -10.84 -2.07 1.56
C ASP A 54 -9.80 -2.87 0.77
N ARG A 55 -8.70 -2.23 0.41
CA ARG A 55 -7.65 -2.88 -0.36
C ARG A 55 -6.98 -4.02 0.42
N LEU A 56 -6.75 -3.84 1.70
CA LEU A 56 -6.13 -4.88 2.51
C LEU A 56 -7.01 -6.14 2.57
N LEU A 57 -8.30 -5.95 2.79
CA LEU A 57 -9.25 -7.06 2.79
C LEU A 57 -9.30 -7.77 1.45
N GLN A 58 -9.29 -7.00 0.36
CA GLN A 58 -9.28 -7.55 -0.99
C GLN A 58 -8.01 -8.39 -1.23
N GLN A 59 -6.86 -7.90 -0.83
CA GLN A 59 -5.60 -8.64 -0.98
C GLN A 59 -5.59 -9.93 -0.14
N LYS A 60 -6.16 -9.87 1.06
CA LYS A 60 -6.30 -11.07 1.90
C LYS A 60 -7.17 -12.13 1.23
N LYS A 61 -8.25 -11.74 0.57
CA LYS A 61 -9.11 -12.65 -0.17
C LYS A 61 -8.38 -13.30 -1.35
N ILE A 62 -7.59 -12.52 -2.08
CA ILE A 62 -6.83 -13.03 -3.23
C ILE A 62 -5.77 -14.04 -2.78
N LEU A 63 -5.06 -13.76 -1.70
CA LEU A 63 -4.00 -14.62 -1.19
C LEU A 63 -4.53 -15.84 -0.43
N GLY A 64 -5.75 -15.78 0.09
CA GLY A 64 -6.35 -16.88 0.83
C GLY A 64 -5.57 -17.25 2.09
N ALA A 65 -5.32 -18.53 2.29
CA ALA A 65 -4.60 -19.03 3.47
C ALA A 65 -3.18 -18.45 3.60
N SER A 66 -2.54 -18.10 2.50
CA SER A 66 -1.20 -17.49 2.51
C SER A 66 -1.20 -16.14 3.21
N ALA A 67 -2.30 -15.38 3.11
CA ALA A 67 -2.42 -14.08 3.78
C ALA A 67 -2.35 -14.22 5.30
N GLU A 68 -3.00 -15.21 5.86
CA GLU A 68 -3.01 -15.48 7.29
C GLU A 68 -1.62 -15.85 7.80
N LEU A 69 -0.90 -16.70 7.07
CA LEU A 69 0.47 -17.07 7.40
C LEU A 69 1.41 -15.86 7.38
N ILE A 70 1.29 -15.01 6.38
CA ILE A 70 2.07 -13.78 6.27
C ILE A 70 1.76 -12.84 7.44
N ASP A 71 0.50 -12.67 7.78
CA ASP A 71 0.05 -11.81 8.88
C ASP A 71 0.64 -12.25 10.21
N ILE A 72 0.59 -13.54 10.52
CA ILE A 72 1.17 -14.12 11.73
C ILE A 72 2.68 -13.89 11.77
N LYS A 73 3.36 -14.11 10.67
CA LYS A 73 4.81 -13.95 10.56
C LYS A 73 5.24 -12.50 10.79
N ILE A 74 4.51 -11.56 10.21
CA ILE A 74 4.81 -10.13 10.35
C ILE A 74 4.54 -9.67 11.78
N LYS A 75 3.43 -10.05 12.39
CA LYS A 75 3.10 -9.71 13.77
C LYS A 75 4.16 -10.20 14.74
N LYS A 76 4.61 -11.44 14.56
CA LYS A 76 5.67 -12.02 15.38
C LYS A 76 6.98 -11.23 15.25
N LYS A 77 7.33 -10.83 14.04
CA LYS A 77 8.52 -10.03 13.78
C LYS A 77 8.43 -8.66 14.45
N ILE A 78 7.30 -8.02 14.39
CA ILE A 78 7.06 -6.72 15.04
C ILE A 78 7.19 -6.85 16.57
N GLU A 79 6.59 -7.86 17.16
CA GLU A 79 6.70 -8.13 18.60
C GLU A 79 8.16 -8.33 19.04
N GLN A 80 8.93 -9.07 18.24
CA GLN A 80 10.36 -9.28 18.52
C GLN A 80 11.14 -7.98 18.46
N LEU A 81 10.83 -7.10 17.52
CA LEU A 81 11.48 -5.78 17.41
C LEU A 81 11.14 -4.88 18.59
N TRP A 82 9.90 -4.89 19.05
CA TRP A 82 9.48 -4.14 20.23
C TRP A 82 10.15 -4.66 21.51
N ALA A 83 10.31 -5.96 21.63
CA ALA A 83 10.92 -6.57 22.81
C ALA A 83 12.41 -6.24 22.95
N LYS A 84 13.10 -5.86 21.88
CA LYS A 84 14.51 -5.47 21.90
C LYS A 84 14.75 -4.04 22.33
N ASN A 85 13.73 -3.25 22.37
CA ASN A 85 13.82 -1.84 22.80
C ASN A 85 13.35 -1.72 24.27
#